data_23dba3e85f58cd8fec41b7ff5299d3e8
#
_entry.id   23dba3e85f58cd8fec41b7ff5299d3e8
#
_cell.length_a   1.000
_cell.length_b   1.000
_cell.length_c   1.000
_cell.angle_alpha   90.00
_cell.angle_beta   90.00
_cell.angle_gamma   90.00
#
_symmetry.space_group_name_H-M   'P 1'
#
loop_
_entity.id
_entity.type
_entity.pdbx_description
1 polymer ?
#
loop_
_entity_poly.entity_id
_entity_poly.type
_entity_poly.pdbx_seq_one_letter_code
_entity_poly.pdbx_strand_id
1 'polypeptide(L)'
;DALTFNFDFLSLFLGTPQLDSLDVVRDYQSDEFAVRYRGWFINDEDLLTGFELTDKKREVDYPFYHTVVSDSLMKKAVEAALRMKINLMIPASLMNIDNPDERSIADICARRGMYLTQHHIEPLGVSGFTWEYYWKKRTGEVPLQSYVINPDKCREVWEYYAKLWAEYPNVIWQLGLRGKGDTPVWELDPNVPFDSRGRGRLISNAIADEYRIIEKVLGRSDFVSTVTLWLECGRLMAEKQLELPENSIIVYSDEGANQMFYQDLEQSGAYTKKGIYYHAAFIAA
;
A
#
# COMPACT_ATOMS: atom_id res chain seq x y z
N ASP A 1 -14.94 -13.00 -14.86
CA ASP A 1 -15.63 -12.68 -16.11
C ASP A 1 -15.07 -13.41 -17.30
N ALA A 2 -15.76 -14.45 -17.76
CA ALA A 2 -15.37 -15.27 -18.92
C ALA A 2 -15.29 -14.46 -20.23
N LEU A 3 -15.86 -13.24 -20.26
CA LEU A 3 -15.95 -12.38 -21.43
C LEU A 3 -14.77 -11.41 -21.57
N THR A 4 -13.95 -11.27 -20.55
CA THR A 4 -12.79 -10.36 -20.58
C THR A 4 -11.51 -11.03 -21.08
N PHE A 5 -11.59 -12.24 -21.61
CA PHE A 5 -10.44 -13.12 -21.84
C PHE A 5 -9.74 -12.99 -23.19
N ASN A 6 -10.23 -12.19 -24.13
CA ASN A 6 -9.41 -11.83 -25.27
C ASN A 6 -8.47 -10.70 -24.84
N PHE A 7 -7.29 -11.09 -24.37
CA PHE A 7 -6.21 -10.15 -24.17
C PHE A 7 -5.73 -9.67 -25.56
N ASP A 8 -6.45 -8.71 -26.08
CA ASP A 8 -5.97 -7.91 -27.20
C ASP A 8 -5.35 -6.64 -26.61
N PHE A 9 -4.04 -6.62 -26.58
CA PHE A 9 -3.27 -5.48 -26.14
C PHE A 9 -3.66 -4.19 -26.86
N LEU A 10 -3.99 -4.29 -28.14
CA LEU A 10 -4.43 -3.13 -28.93
C LEU A 10 -5.79 -2.58 -28.47
N SER A 11 -6.70 -3.42 -27.99
CA SER A 11 -8.01 -2.96 -27.52
C SER A 11 -7.92 -2.09 -26.26
N LEU A 12 -6.84 -2.19 -25.46
CA LEU A 12 -6.58 -1.29 -24.36
C LEU A 12 -6.35 0.16 -24.80
N PHE A 13 -5.70 0.33 -25.95
CA PHE A 13 -5.36 1.65 -26.50
C PHE A 13 -6.43 2.18 -27.46
N LEU A 14 -7.06 1.30 -28.23
CA LEU A 14 -8.06 1.68 -29.22
C LEU A 14 -9.48 1.80 -28.66
N GLY A 15 -9.66 1.35 -27.42
CA GLY A 15 -10.97 1.25 -26.79
C GLY A 15 -11.74 0.00 -27.20
N THR A 16 -12.57 -0.51 -26.31
CA THR A 16 -13.54 -1.57 -26.61
C THR A 16 -14.84 -0.94 -27.06
N PRO A 17 -15.51 -1.47 -28.09
CA PRO A 17 -16.83 -0.99 -28.46
C PRO A 17 -17.78 -1.14 -27.26
N GLN A 18 -18.56 -0.11 -27.02
CA GLN A 18 -19.63 -0.16 -26.03
C GLN A 18 -20.76 -0.99 -26.61
N LEU A 19 -21.13 -2.07 -25.95
CA LEU A 19 -22.25 -2.91 -26.35
C LEU A 19 -23.45 -2.54 -25.51
N ASP A 20 -24.58 -2.25 -26.16
CA ASP A 20 -25.85 -1.91 -25.50
C ASP A 20 -26.48 -3.15 -24.83
N SER A 21 -26.18 -4.34 -25.33
CA SER A 21 -26.59 -5.61 -24.74
C SER A 21 -25.62 -6.73 -25.07
N LEU A 22 -25.55 -7.73 -24.21
CA LEU A 22 -24.73 -8.91 -24.40
C LEU A 22 -25.62 -10.16 -24.38
N ASP A 23 -25.87 -10.74 -25.54
CA ASP A 23 -26.75 -11.91 -25.70
C ASP A 23 -26.03 -13.25 -25.47
N VAL A 24 -24.76 -13.21 -25.01
CA VAL A 24 -23.99 -14.43 -24.81
C VAL A 24 -24.01 -14.82 -23.35
N VAL A 25 -24.86 -15.76 -23.00
CA VAL A 25 -24.81 -16.44 -21.70
C VAL A 25 -23.91 -17.67 -21.84
N ARG A 26 -22.75 -17.63 -21.18
CA ARG A 26 -21.90 -18.83 -21.01
C ARG A 26 -21.86 -19.16 -19.54
N ASP A 27 -22.28 -20.36 -19.21
CA ASP A 27 -22.08 -20.92 -17.88
C ASP A 27 -20.61 -21.39 -17.79
N TYR A 28 -19.76 -20.55 -17.22
CA TYR A 28 -18.35 -20.82 -17.03
C TYR A 28 -17.95 -20.49 -15.61
N GLN A 29 -17.46 -21.49 -14.90
CA GLN A 29 -16.85 -21.35 -13.59
C GLN A 29 -15.37 -21.69 -13.69
N SER A 30 -14.49 -20.74 -13.39
CA SER A 30 -13.05 -21.03 -13.26
C SER A 30 -12.77 -21.70 -11.92
N ASP A 31 -11.69 -22.48 -11.87
CA ASP A 31 -11.15 -22.97 -10.60
C ASP A 31 -10.77 -21.82 -9.67
N GLU A 32 -10.79 -22.06 -8.38
CA GLU A 32 -10.31 -21.09 -7.40
C GLU A 32 -8.80 -20.86 -7.59
N PHE A 33 -8.39 -19.62 -7.44
CA PHE A 33 -6.97 -19.28 -7.50
C PHE A 33 -6.26 -19.75 -6.22
N ALA A 34 -5.10 -20.35 -6.38
CA ALA A 34 -4.25 -20.74 -5.26
C ALA A 34 -3.82 -19.53 -4.40
N VAL A 35 -3.77 -18.33 -4.99
CA VAL A 35 -3.44 -17.07 -4.31
C VAL A 35 -4.65 -16.16 -4.31
N ARG A 36 -5.16 -15.86 -3.11
CA ARG A 36 -6.37 -15.05 -2.95
C ARG A 36 -6.21 -13.61 -3.42
N TYR A 37 -5.13 -12.94 -3.01
CA TYR A 37 -4.84 -11.55 -3.37
C TYR A 37 -3.68 -11.50 -4.36
N ARG A 38 -3.94 -10.98 -5.53
CA ARG A 38 -2.98 -10.83 -6.62
C ARG A 38 -2.86 -9.35 -6.91
N GLY A 39 -1.76 -8.76 -6.43
CA GLY A 39 -1.57 -7.32 -6.40
C GLY A 39 -0.72 -6.79 -7.55
N TRP A 40 -1.01 -5.57 -7.94
CA TRP A 40 -0.13 -4.75 -8.75
C TRP A 40 0.13 -3.43 -8.02
N PHE A 41 1.40 -3.13 -7.83
CA PHE A 41 1.85 -1.87 -7.29
C PHE A 41 2.36 -0.97 -8.43
N ILE A 42 1.73 0.17 -8.61
CA ILE A 42 2.18 1.20 -9.55
C ILE A 42 3.12 2.12 -8.75
N ASN A 43 4.43 1.85 -8.84
CA ASN A 43 5.44 2.59 -8.10
C ASN A 43 6.08 3.71 -8.94
N ASP A 44 6.22 3.48 -10.25
CA ASP A 44 6.86 4.42 -11.18
C ASP A 44 5.77 5.20 -11.95
N GLU A 45 4.93 5.90 -11.21
CA GLU A 45 3.83 6.68 -11.79
C GLU A 45 4.28 7.85 -12.65
N ASP A 46 5.54 8.26 -12.60
CA ASP A 46 6.15 9.24 -13.50
C ASP A 46 6.11 8.79 -14.96
N LEU A 47 6.27 7.49 -15.23
CA LEU A 47 6.08 6.93 -16.56
C LEU A 47 4.65 7.13 -17.06
N LEU A 48 3.67 6.96 -16.18
CA LEU A 48 2.25 7.15 -16.52
C LEU A 48 1.91 8.64 -16.68
N THR A 49 2.39 9.50 -15.80
CA THR A 49 2.17 10.95 -15.87
C THR A 49 2.89 11.59 -17.06
N GLY A 50 4.02 11.03 -17.49
CA GLY A 50 4.72 11.42 -18.71
C GLY A 50 4.02 10.97 -19.99
N PHE A 51 3.27 9.86 -19.94
CA PHE A 51 2.56 9.32 -21.11
C PHE A 51 1.27 10.11 -21.43
N GLU A 52 0.51 10.51 -20.42
CA GLU A 52 -0.72 11.30 -20.59
C GLU A 52 -0.71 12.47 -19.61
N LEU A 53 -0.59 13.69 -20.15
CA LEU A 53 -0.52 14.90 -19.34
C LEU A 53 -1.85 15.17 -18.63
N THR A 54 -1.76 15.69 -17.41
CA THR A 54 -2.89 16.05 -16.55
C THR A 54 -2.56 17.31 -15.77
N ASP A 55 -3.58 18.04 -15.35
CA ASP A 55 -3.47 19.20 -14.45
C ASP A 55 -3.61 18.80 -12.96
N LYS A 56 -3.90 17.54 -12.68
CA LYS A 56 -3.98 17.01 -11.31
C LYS A 56 -2.63 17.06 -10.62
N LYS A 57 -2.65 17.46 -9.35
CA LYS A 57 -1.43 17.69 -8.58
C LYS A 57 -1.46 16.98 -7.24
N ARG A 58 -0.28 16.61 -6.80
CA ARG A 58 -0.04 16.19 -5.42
C ARG A 58 0.06 17.39 -4.51
N GLU A 59 -0.48 17.26 -3.31
CA GLU A 59 -0.36 18.28 -2.26
C GLU A 59 0.79 18.01 -1.28
N VAL A 60 1.28 16.77 -1.25
CA VAL A 60 2.47 16.44 -0.44
C VAL A 60 3.73 16.94 -1.14
N ASP A 61 4.67 17.48 -0.37
CA ASP A 61 5.95 18.00 -0.88
C ASP A 61 6.94 16.85 -1.13
N TYR A 62 6.63 16.03 -2.14
CA TYR A 62 7.49 14.94 -2.56
C TYR A 62 8.36 15.38 -3.76
N PRO A 63 9.69 15.23 -3.68
CA PRO A 63 10.60 15.86 -4.63
C PRO A 63 10.56 15.30 -6.06
N PHE A 64 10.01 14.09 -6.25
CA PHE A 64 10.06 13.41 -7.55
C PHE A 64 8.73 13.42 -8.31
N TYR A 65 7.59 13.32 -7.62
CA TYR A 65 6.28 13.20 -8.25
C TYR A 65 5.36 14.34 -7.83
N HIS A 66 5.09 15.24 -8.75
CA HIS A 66 4.23 16.43 -8.49
C HIS A 66 2.85 16.29 -9.16
N THR A 67 2.71 15.35 -10.07
CA THR A 67 1.52 15.16 -10.88
C THR A 67 0.84 13.84 -10.50
N VAL A 68 -0.49 13.80 -10.57
CA VAL A 68 -1.28 12.59 -10.38
C VAL A 68 -1.63 12.02 -11.75
N VAL A 69 -1.66 10.71 -11.89
CA VAL A 69 -2.06 10.02 -13.12
C VAL A 69 -3.46 10.45 -13.56
N SER A 70 -3.68 10.62 -14.87
CA SER A 70 -4.98 10.96 -15.41
C SER A 70 -6.01 9.84 -15.13
N ASP A 71 -7.27 10.23 -14.99
CA ASP A 71 -8.37 9.26 -14.83
C ASP A 71 -8.49 8.31 -16.02
N SER A 72 -8.20 8.81 -17.24
CA SER A 72 -8.23 8.03 -18.46
C SER A 72 -7.20 6.89 -18.40
N LEU A 73 -5.97 7.24 -18.05
CA LEU A 73 -4.89 6.26 -17.99
C LEU A 73 -5.05 5.29 -16.82
N MET A 74 -5.47 5.77 -15.64
CA MET A 74 -5.77 4.90 -14.51
C MET A 74 -6.89 3.90 -14.83
N LYS A 75 -7.93 4.30 -15.55
CA LYS A 75 -8.98 3.37 -16.03
C LYS A 75 -8.41 2.29 -16.93
N LYS A 76 -7.47 2.62 -17.83
CA LYS A 76 -6.78 1.64 -18.68
C LYS A 76 -5.91 0.69 -17.86
N ALA A 77 -5.15 1.22 -16.88
CA ALA A 77 -4.35 0.39 -15.98
C ALA A 77 -5.19 -0.60 -15.17
N VAL A 78 -6.32 -0.16 -14.62
CA VAL A 78 -7.26 -1.03 -13.89
C VAL A 78 -7.89 -2.06 -14.82
N GLU A 79 -8.24 -1.68 -16.05
CA GLU A 79 -8.76 -2.63 -17.06
C GLU A 79 -7.70 -3.70 -17.39
N ALA A 80 -6.44 -3.30 -17.58
CA ALA A 80 -5.33 -4.25 -17.81
C ALA A 80 -5.16 -5.19 -16.61
N ALA A 81 -5.18 -4.66 -15.39
CA ALA A 81 -5.10 -5.44 -14.16
C ALA A 81 -6.22 -6.49 -14.07
N LEU A 82 -7.47 -6.10 -14.33
CA LEU A 82 -8.61 -7.02 -14.32
C LEU A 82 -8.48 -8.13 -15.36
N ARG A 83 -8.02 -7.80 -16.57
CA ARG A 83 -7.76 -8.80 -17.62
C ARG A 83 -6.67 -9.78 -17.23
N MET A 84 -5.66 -9.36 -16.48
CA MET A 84 -4.64 -10.21 -15.90
C MET A 84 -5.09 -10.94 -14.62
N LYS A 85 -6.37 -10.80 -14.23
CA LYS A 85 -6.94 -11.36 -13.01
C LYS A 85 -6.29 -10.83 -11.72
N ILE A 86 -5.71 -9.67 -11.76
CA ILE A 86 -5.27 -8.92 -10.60
C ILE A 86 -6.52 -8.39 -9.88
N ASN A 87 -6.55 -8.47 -8.56
CA ASN A 87 -7.69 -8.03 -7.76
C ASN A 87 -7.31 -7.07 -6.62
N LEU A 88 -6.03 -6.70 -6.54
CA LEU A 88 -5.50 -5.80 -5.52
C LEU A 88 -4.63 -4.73 -6.20
N MET A 89 -4.77 -3.48 -5.78
CA MET A 89 -3.95 -2.37 -6.30
C MET A 89 -3.33 -1.58 -5.16
N ILE A 90 -2.06 -1.20 -5.35
CA ILE A 90 -1.47 0.00 -4.77
C ILE A 90 -1.41 1.00 -5.94
N PRO A 91 -2.33 1.97 -6.01
CA PRO A 91 -2.53 2.77 -7.24
C PRO A 91 -1.45 3.81 -7.47
N ALA A 92 -0.73 4.20 -6.44
CA ALA A 92 0.42 5.09 -6.48
C ALA A 92 1.25 4.97 -5.20
N SER A 93 2.48 5.42 -5.24
CA SER A 93 3.35 5.57 -4.07
C SER A 93 3.13 6.91 -3.39
N LEU A 94 3.24 6.96 -2.05
CA LEU A 94 3.15 8.19 -1.25
C LEU A 94 1.84 8.97 -1.47
N MET A 95 0.74 8.23 -1.57
CA MET A 95 -0.57 8.78 -1.90
C MET A 95 -1.22 9.47 -0.70
N ASN A 96 -1.59 10.74 -0.87
CA ASN A 96 -2.41 11.46 0.09
C ASN A 96 -3.90 11.33 -0.25
N ILE A 97 -4.60 10.42 0.43
CA ILE A 97 -6.04 10.18 0.20
C ILE A 97 -6.93 11.39 0.61
N ASP A 98 -6.40 12.37 1.37
CA ASP A 98 -7.10 13.62 1.70
C ASP A 98 -7.12 14.61 0.53
N ASN A 99 -6.25 14.41 -0.48
CA ASN A 99 -6.23 15.17 -1.70
C ASN A 99 -7.22 14.61 -2.74
N PRO A 100 -8.23 15.36 -3.21
CA PRO A 100 -9.20 14.89 -4.18
C PRO A 100 -8.60 14.36 -5.48
N ASP A 101 -7.52 14.96 -5.97
CA ASP A 101 -6.84 14.52 -7.18
C ASP A 101 -6.26 13.11 -7.01
N GLU A 102 -5.57 12.86 -5.90
CA GLU A 102 -5.00 11.54 -5.60
C GLU A 102 -6.09 10.53 -5.20
N ARG A 103 -7.13 10.98 -4.49
CA ARG A 103 -8.27 10.15 -4.15
C ARG A 103 -8.99 9.60 -5.38
N SER A 104 -9.04 10.36 -6.47
CA SER A 104 -9.72 9.96 -7.70
C SER A 104 -9.19 8.65 -8.29
N ILE A 105 -7.88 8.37 -8.17
CA ILE A 105 -7.30 7.11 -8.67
C ILE A 105 -7.66 5.91 -7.79
N ALA A 106 -7.77 6.10 -6.48
CA ALA A 106 -8.29 5.07 -5.57
C ALA A 106 -9.78 4.79 -5.86
N ASP A 107 -10.56 5.84 -6.11
CA ASP A 107 -11.97 5.73 -6.48
C ASP A 107 -12.17 4.91 -7.77
N ILE A 108 -11.32 5.09 -8.76
CA ILE A 108 -11.36 4.33 -10.01
C ILE A 108 -11.15 2.84 -9.75
N CYS A 109 -10.15 2.50 -8.92
CA CYS A 109 -9.88 1.12 -8.52
C CYS A 109 -11.06 0.52 -7.75
N ALA A 110 -11.57 1.24 -6.74
CA ALA A 110 -12.65 0.78 -5.88
C ALA A 110 -13.96 0.53 -6.64
N ARG A 111 -14.33 1.43 -7.56
CA ARG A 111 -15.53 1.29 -8.43
C ARG A 111 -15.50 0.06 -9.33
N ARG A 112 -14.32 -0.48 -9.60
CA ARG A 112 -14.12 -1.71 -10.37
C ARG A 112 -14.01 -2.96 -9.48
N GLY A 113 -14.27 -2.82 -8.16
CA GLY A 113 -14.27 -3.91 -7.20
C GLY A 113 -12.88 -4.40 -6.78
N MET A 114 -11.83 -3.62 -7.06
CA MET A 114 -10.48 -3.94 -6.63
C MET A 114 -10.34 -3.80 -5.10
N TYR A 115 -9.53 -4.65 -4.51
CA TYR A 115 -8.96 -4.37 -3.21
C TYR A 115 -7.95 -3.24 -3.33
N LEU A 116 -7.88 -2.39 -2.30
CA LEU A 116 -6.89 -1.33 -2.18
C LEU A 116 -5.97 -1.61 -1.00
N THR A 117 -4.70 -1.26 -1.14
CA THR A 117 -3.75 -1.25 -0.02
C THR A 117 -2.77 -0.10 -0.20
N GLN A 118 -1.99 0.16 0.84
CA GLN A 118 -0.99 1.23 0.85
C GLN A 118 0.41 0.64 0.63
N HIS A 119 1.34 1.49 0.23
CA HIS A 119 2.76 1.14 0.14
C HIS A 119 3.33 0.85 1.55
N HIS A 120 4.33 -0.02 1.65
CA HIS A 120 4.92 -0.40 2.94
C HIS A 120 5.56 0.77 3.71
N ILE A 121 5.87 1.88 3.03
CA ILE A 121 6.35 3.12 3.65
C ILE A 121 5.22 4.06 4.09
N GLU A 122 3.96 3.65 3.92
CA GLU A 122 2.76 4.42 4.22
C GLU A 122 1.80 3.62 5.14
N PRO A 123 2.22 3.21 6.33
CA PRO A 123 1.33 2.53 7.26
C PRO A 123 0.05 3.34 7.48
N LEU A 124 -1.11 2.70 7.32
CA LEU A 124 -2.44 3.35 7.34
C LEU A 124 -2.60 4.53 6.37
N GLY A 125 -1.78 4.60 5.30
CA GLY A 125 -1.75 5.71 4.35
C GLY A 125 -0.99 6.94 4.85
N VAL A 126 -0.13 6.78 5.85
CA VAL A 126 0.67 7.87 6.42
C VAL A 126 2.15 7.67 6.13
N SER A 127 2.69 8.43 5.19
CA SER A 127 4.12 8.59 4.97
C SER A 127 4.67 9.78 5.78
N GLY A 128 6.00 9.95 5.80
CA GLY A 128 6.61 11.15 6.36
C GLY A 128 6.17 12.44 5.66
N PHE A 129 5.86 12.39 4.38
CA PHE A 129 5.34 13.53 3.60
C PHE A 129 3.89 13.85 3.97
N THR A 130 3.06 12.81 4.14
CA THR A 130 1.67 12.95 4.59
C THR A 130 1.61 13.49 6.03
N TRP A 131 2.54 13.07 6.89
CA TRP A 131 2.72 13.62 8.22
C TRP A 131 2.98 15.12 8.20
N GLU A 132 3.93 15.58 7.38
CA GLU A 132 4.26 17.00 7.24
C GLU A 132 3.06 17.80 6.72
N TYR A 133 2.39 17.29 5.69
CA TYR A 133 1.18 17.90 5.15
C TYR A 133 0.08 18.03 6.21
N TYR A 134 -0.22 16.97 6.94
CA TYR A 134 -1.26 16.95 7.95
C TYR A 134 -1.05 18.02 9.02
N TRP A 135 0.14 18.08 9.61
CA TRP A 135 0.43 18.99 10.69
C TRP A 135 0.56 20.43 10.19
N LYS A 136 1.24 20.66 9.09
CA LYS A 136 1.37 22.00 8.49
C LYS A 136 0.01 22.63 8.16
N LYS A 137 -0.90 21.83 7.58
CA LYS A 137 -2.26 22.27 7.23
C LYS A 137 -3.11 22.60 8.47
N ARG A 138 -2.93 21.90 9.59
CA ARG A 138 -3.77 22.05 10.79
C ARG A 138 -3.25 23.02 11.81
N THR A 139 -1.94 23.05 12.04
CA THR A 139 -1.32 23.85 13.12
C THR A 139 -0.33 24.88 12.63
N GLY A 140 0.08 24.81 11.36
CA GLY A 140 1.16 25.64 10.81
C GLY A 140 2.57 25.14 11.17
N GLU A 141 2.69 24.18 12.08
CA GLU A 141 3.96 23.64 12.58
C GLU A 141 4.02 22.12 12.31
N VAL A 142 5.22 21.62 12.05
CA VAL A 142 5.44 20.18 11.84
C VAL A 142 6.24 19.62 13.02
N PRO A 143 5.62 18.87 13.92
CA PRO A 143 6.35 18.20 15.00
C PRO A 143 7.20 17.05 14.43
N LEU A 144 8.25 16.67 15.16
CA LEU A 144 9.03 15.48 14.80
C LEU A 144 8.11 14.25 14.74
N GLN A 145 8.18 13.53 13.62
CA GLN A 145 7.52 12.24 13.46
C GLN A 145 8.29 11.20 14.28
N SER A 146 7.89 11.07 15.52
CA SER A 146 8.53 10.17 16.48
C SER A 146 7.48 9.41 17.27
N TYR A 147 7.47 8.11 17.13
CA TYR A 147 6.62 7.24 17.95
C TYR A 147 7.18 7.11 19.37
N VAL A 148 8.44 7.49 19.62
CA VAL A 148 9.06 7.48 20.95
C VAL A 148 8.59 8.63 21.82
N ILE A 149 8.62 9.87 21.27
CA ILE A 149 8.33 11.09 22.06
C ILE A 149 6.97 11.71 21.74
N ASN A 150 6.37 11.38 20.60
CA ASN A 150 5.08 11.89 20.15
C ASN A 150 4.09 10.76 19.78
N PRO A 151 3.93 9.69 20.59
CA PRO A 151 3.08 8.56 20.19
C PRO A 151 1.61 8.95 20.00
N ASP A 152 1.10 9.92 20.78
CA ASP A 152 -0.27 10.39 20.65
C ASP A 152 -0.50 11.13 19.32
N LYS A 153 0.49 11.90 18.86
CA LYS A 153 0.43 12.55 17.56
C LYS A 153 0.47 11.55 16.42
N CYS A 154 1.23 10.46 16.55
CA CYS A 154 1.22 9.38 15.58
C CYS A 154 -0.16 8.73 15.51
N ARG A 155 -0.76 8.38 16.65
CA ARG A 155 -2.11 7.80 16.73
C ARG A 155 -3.16 8.74 16.14
N GLU A 156 -3.06 10.05 16.38
CA GLU A 156 -3.98 11.05 15.83
C GLU A 156 -3.97 11.04 14.30
N VAL A 157 -2.79 11.08 13.69
CA VAL A 157 -2.65 11.09 12.22
C VAL A 157 -3.09 9.75 11.64
N TRP A 158 -2.68 8.62 12.22
CA TRP A 158 -3.10 7.29 11.78
C TRP A 158 -4.63 7.12 11.86
N GLU A 159 -5.26 7.57 12.94
CA GLU A 159 -6.73 7.49 13.07
C GLU A 159 -7.44 8.38 12.03
N TYR A 160 -6.87 9.55 11.74
CA TYR A 160 -7.42 10.44 10.72
C TYR A 160 -7.42 9.77 9.34
N TYR A 161 -6.27 9.28 8.90
CA TYR A 161 -6.15 8.64 7.59
C TYR A 161 -6.87 7.29 7.53
N ALA A 162 -6.87 6.52 8.61
CA ALA A 162 -7.67 5.29 8.68
C ALA A 162 -9.17 5.55 8.46
N LYS A 163 -9.73 6.66 8.97
CA LYS A 163 -11.13 7.04 8.71
C LYS A 163 -11.39 7.33 7.23
N LEU A 164 -10.46 7.98 6.54
CA LEU A 164 -10.59 8.26 5.11
C LEU A 164 -10.51 6.96 4.28
N TRP A 165 -9.57 6.09 4.60
CA TRP A 165 -9.44 4.78 3.93
C TRP A 165 -10.63 3.86 4.23
N ALA A 166 -11.24 3.95 5.41
CA ALA A 166 -12.41 3.15 5.79
C ALA A 166 -13.68 3.45 4.97
N GLU A 167 -13.68 4.53 4.19
CA GLU A 167 -14.76 4.81 3.24
C GLU A 167 -14.79 3.82 2.07
N TYR A 168 -13.69 3.09 1.83
CA TYR A 168 -13.62 2.04 0.82
C TYR A 168 -13.98 0.66 1.41
N PRO A 169 -14.81 -0.13 0.71
CA PRO A 169 -15.29 -1.42 1.24
C PRO A 169 -14.20 -2.51 1.29
N ASN A 170 -13.19 -2.41 0.44
CA ASN A 170 -12.20 -3.47 0.20
C ASN A 170 -10.78 -2.98 0.46
N VAL A 171 -10.48 -2.58 1.70
CA VAL A 171 -9.13 -2.17 2.11
C VAL A 171 -8.40 -3.34 2.76
N ILE A 172 -7.16 -3.58 2.31
CA ILE A 172 -6.17 -4.39 3.00
C ILE A 172 -5.20 -3.43 3.67
N TRP A 173 -5.17 -3.44 4.98
CA TRP A 173 -4.50 -2.43 5.79
C TRP A 173 -3.00 -2.70 5.91
N GLN A 174 -2.17 -1.83 5.36
CA GLN A 174 -0.73 -1.90 5.56
C GLN A 174 -0.36 -1.36 6.94
N LEU A 175 0.35 -2.18 7.72
CA LEU A 175 0.87 -1.84 9.05
C LEU A 175 2.38 -1.74 9.02
N GLY A 176 2.96 -0.91 9.88
CA GLY A 176 4.41 -0.78 9.99
C GLY A 176 4.84 0.53 10.65
N LEU A 177 6.13 0.74 10.76
CA LEU A 177 6.72 2.00 11.19
C LEU A 177 7.97 2.27 10.37
N ARG A 178 7.92 3.31 9.54
CA ARG A 178 9.00 3.68 8.61
C ARG A 178 9.48 5.11 8.88
N GLY A 179 10.63 5.45 8.31
CA GLY A 179 11.13 6.81 8.25
C GLY A 179 10.45 7.65 7.17
N LYS A 180 11.13 8.68 6.72
CA LYS A 180 10.65 9.50 5.61
C LYS A 180 11.08 8.85 4.28
N GLY A 181 10.11 8.53 3.45
CA GLY A 181 10.37 7.74 2.26
C GLY A 181 10.78 6.30 2.61
N ASP A 182 11.64 5.69 1.80
CA ASP A 182 12.05 4.28 1.95
C ASP A 182 13.29 4.12 2.86
N THR A 183 13.23 4.71 4.04
CA THR A 183 14.30 4.64 5.04
C THR A 183 13.80 4.07 6.36
N PRO A 184 14.68 3.45 7.15
CA PRO A 184 14.34 3.03 8.51
C PRO A 184 13.94 4.21 9.40
N VAL A 185 13.03 3.96 10.34
CA VAL A 185 12.53 5.01 11.26
C VAL A 185 13.63 5.70 12.08
N TRP A 186 14.75 5.03 12.36
CA TRP A 186 15.87 5.61 13.12
C TRP A 186 16.74 6.58 12.31
N GLU A 187 16.54 6.69 11.01
CA GLU A 187 17.13 7.76 10.22
C GLU A 187 16.35 9.07 10.33
N LEU A 188 15.06 8.97 10.62
CA LEU A 188 14.19 10.11 10.84
C LEU A 188 14.16 10.54 12.31
N ASP A 189 14.12 9.57 13.24
CA ASP A 189 13.93 9.79 14.67
C ASP A 189 15.17 9.36 15.48
N PRO A 190 15.97 10.32 15.98
CA PRO A 190 17.16 10.02 16.77
C PRO A 190 16.85 9.44 18.17
N ASN A 191 15.60 9.41 18.59
CA ASN A 191 15.18 8.84 19.88
C ASN A 191 14.92 7.32 19.79
N VAL A 192 14.96 6.74 18.60
CA VAL A 192 14.79 5.30 18.42
C VAL A 192 15.99 4.55 19.02
N PRO A 193 15.76 3.44 19.75
CA PRO A 193 16.83 2.63 20.30
C PRO A 193 17.86 2.17 19.26
N PHE A 194 19.12 2.02 19.68
CA PHE A 194 20.20 1.56 18.78
C PHE A 194 20.24 0.05 18.59
N ASP A 195 19.74 -0.71 19.56
CA ASP A 195 19.78 -2.17 19.52
C ASP A 195 18.55 -2.77 18.82
N SER A 196 18.73 -3.94 18.21
CA SER A 196 17.67 -4.62 17.47
C SER A 196 16.44 -4.95 18.32
N ARG A 197 16.63 -5.28 19.60
CA ARG A 197 15.53 -5.60 20.50
C ARG A 197 14.67 -4.37 20.78
N GLY A 198 15.31 -3.22 21.04
CA GLY A 198 14.60 -1.95 21.25
C GLY A 198 13.85 -1.51 20.00
N ARG A 199 14.49 -1.61 18.84
CA ARG A 199 13.88 -1.32 17.52
C ARG A 199 12.71 -2.24 17.21
N GLY A 200 12.88 -3.54 17.38
CA GLY A 200 11.83 -4.52 17.14
C GLY A 200 10.60 -4.27 18.04
N ARG A 201 10.82 -4.03 19.33
CA ARG A 201 9.74 -3.70 20.28
C ARG A 201 9.02 -2.40 19.91
N LEU A 202 9.76 -1.37 19.49
CA LEU A 202 9.17 -0.10 19.06
C LEU A 202 8.23 -0.30 17.86
N ILE A 203 8.70 -1.00 16.84
CA ILE A 203 7.91 -1.28 15.61
C ILE A 203 6.71 -2.16 15.98
N SER A 204 6.88 -3.20 16.78
CA SER A 204 5.78 -4.07 17.22
C SER A 204 4.69 -3.30 17.98
N ASN A 205 5.09 -2.37 18.85
CA ASN A 205 4.15 -1.52 19.59
C ASN A 205 3.38 -0.57 18.65
N ALA A 206 4.06 0.03 17.68
CA ALA A 206 3.43 0.88 16.68
C ALA A 206 2.38 0.10 15.87
N ILE A 207 2.75 -1.07 15.37
CA ILE A 207 1.86 -1.98 14.63
C ILE A 207 0.65 -2.39 15.49
N ALA A 208 0.86 -2.66 16.78
CA ALA A 208 -0.24 -3.00 17.68
C ALA A 208 -1.21 -1.82 17.89
N ASP A 209 -0.70 -0.60 17.95
CA ASP A 209 -1.54 0.60 18.02
C ASP A 209 -2.32 0.84 16.73
N GLU A 210 -1.66 0.70 15.57
CA GLU A 210 -2.31 0.79 14.26
C GLU A 210 -3.44 -0.23 14.11
N TYR A 211 -3.20 -1.47 14.53
CA TYR A 211 -4.21 -2.53 14.50
C TYR A 211 -5.44 -2.15 15.36
N ARG A 212 -5.24 -1.65 16.58
CA ARG A 212 -6.33 -1.17 17.43
C ARG A 212 -7.07 0.04 16.86
N ILE A 213 -6.36 0.93 16.17
CA ILE A 213 -6.97 2.07 15.49
C ILE A 213 -7.92 1.58 14.40
N ILE A 214 -7.52 0.58 13.59
CA ILE A 214 -8.39 0.00 12.56
C ILE A 214 -9.62 -0.64 13.20
N GLU A 215 -9.45 -1.45 14.26
CA GLU A 215 -10.58 -2.04 14.99
C GLU A 215 -11.56 -0.97 15.48
N LYS A 216 -11.05 0.11 16.07
CA LYS A 216 -11.85 1.24 16.53
C LYS A 216 -12.60 1.93 15.38
N VAL A 217 -11.91 2.21 14.28
CA VAL A 217 -12.48 2.93 13.12
C VAL A 217 -13.53 2.10 12.42
N LEU A 218 -13.29 0.79 12.25
CA LEU A 218 -14.22 -0.12 11.59
C LEU A 218 -15.33 -0.63 12.50
N GLY A 219 -15.16 -0.57 13.82
CA GLY A 219 -16.07 -1.17 14.81
C GLY A 219 -16.12 -2.71 14.74
N ARG A 220 -15.11 -3.35 14.16
CA ARG A 220 -14.99 -4.80 13.99
C ARG A 220 -13.52 -5.24 13.90
N SER A 221 -13.25 -6.53 14.13
CA SER A 221 -11.90 -7.12 14.11
C SER A 221 -11.64 -8.05 12.93
N ASP A 222 -12.64 -8.30 12.07
CA ASP A 222 -12.57 -9.21 10.94
C ASP A 222 -12.09 -8.51 9.64
N PHE A 223 -11.05 -7.69 9.73
CA PHE A 223 -10.42 -7.04 8.59
C PHE A 223 -9.14 -7.77 8.17
N VAL A 224 -8.65 -7.45 6.98
CA VAL A 224 -7.38 -7.96 6.46
C VAL A 224 -6.31 -6.90 6.63
N SER A 225 -5.17 -7.31 7.19
CA SER A 225 -3.98 -6.47 7.31
C SER A 225 -2.74 -7.16 6.76
N THR A 226 -1.76 -6.36 6.37
CA THR A 226 -0.45 -6.79 5.90
C THR A 226 0.65 -6.14 6.72
N VAL A 227 1.75 -6.86 6.90
CA VAL A 227 3.03 -6.31 7.36
C VAL A 227 4.09 -6.72 6.35
N THR A 228 4.68 -5.75 5.67
CA THR A 228 5.72 -6.01 4.67
C THR A 228 7.09 -5.99 5.33
N LEU A 229 7.78 -7.12 5.22
CA LEU A 229 9.15 -7.30 5.74
C LEU A 229 10.16 -6.75 4.72
N TRP A 230 10.20 -5.42 4.59
CA TRP A 230 11.16 -4.73 3.75
C TRP A 230 12.40 -4.36 4.55
N LEU A 231 13.60 -4.60 3.99
CA LEU A 231 14.90 -4.23 4.56
C LEU A 231 15.02 -4.59 6.06
N GLU A 232 15.01 -3.59 6.93
CA GLU A 232 15.20 -3.73 8.38
C GLU A 232 14.13 -4.60 9.05
N CYS A 233 12.90 -4.58 8.56
CA CYS A 233 11.84 -5.42 9.12
C CYS A 233 12.10 -6.90 8.84
N GLY A 234 12.61 -7.25 7.66
CA GLY A 234 13.06 -8.62 7.36
C GLY A 234 14.18 -9.06 8.30
N ARG A 235 15.17 -8.20 8.51
CA ARG A 235 16.27 -8.47 9.45
C ARG A 235 15.77 -8.64 10.89
N LEU A 236 14.94 -7.73 11.38
CA LEU A 236 14.39 -7.82 12.74
C LEU A 236 13.53 -9.07 12.92
N MET A 237 12.80 -9.52 11.90
CA MET A 237 12.08 -10.78 11.91
C MET A 237 13.04 -11.97 11.99
N ALA A 238 14.09 -11.99 11.18
CA ALA A 238 15.13 -13.03 11.21
C ALA A 238 15.81 -13.13 12.59
N GLU A 239 15.99 -12.00 13.26
CA GLU A 239 16.56 -11.90 14.61
C GLU A 239 15.53 -12.18 15.73
N LYS A 240 14.28 -12.52 15.41
CA LYS A 240 13.16 -12.77 16.35
C LYS A 240 12.84 -11.56 17.24
N GLN A 241 12.96 -10.37 16.71
CA GLN A 241 12.71 -9.14 17.46
C GLN A 241 11.35 -8.50 17.17
N LEU A 242 10.57 -9.04 16.20
CA LEU A 242 9.24 -8.56 15.87
C LEU A 242 8.14 -9.46 16.42
N GLU A 243 7.14 -8.83 17.03
CA GLU A 243 5.87 -9.43 17.41
C GLU A 243 4.78 -8.76 16.57
N LEU A 244 4.06 -9.53 15.75
CA LEU A 244 3.09 -9.02 14.80
C LEU A 244 1.70 -9.60 15.10
N PRO A 245 0.60 -8.94 14.69
CA PRO A 245 -0.73 -9.50 14.87
C PRO A 245 -0.88 -10.84 14.13
N GLU A 246 -1.33 -11.87 14.80
CA GLU A 246 -1.43 -13.26 14.25
C GLU A 246 -2.27 -13.35 12.97
N ASN A 247 -3.26 -12.47 12.84
CA ASN A 247 -4.16 -12.46 11.69
C ASN A 247 -3.65 -11.67 10.48
N SER A 248 -2.53 -10.97 10.62
CA SER A 248 -1.92 -10.24 9.52
C SER A 248 -1.27 -11.16 8.49
N ILE A 249 -1.30 -10.76 7.24
CA ILE A 249 -0.53 -11.38 6.17
C ILE A 249 0.90 -10.85 6.25
N ILE A 250 1.86 -11.73 6.44
CA ILE A 250 3.27 -11.36 6.42
C ILE A 250 3.73 -11.38 4.97
N VAL A 251 4.15 -10.23 4.48
CA VAL A 251 4.58 -10.05 3.09
C VAL A 251 6.10 -9.97 3.04
N TYR A 252 6.70 -10.95 2.41
CA TYR A 252 8.14 -11.03 2.18
C TYR A 252 8.50 -10.27 0.92
N SER A 253 9.62 -9.56 0.93
CA SER A 253 10.13 -8.85 -0.24
C SER A 253 11.36 -9.57 -0.80
N ASP A 254 11.53 -9.49 -2.12
CA ASP A 254 12.66 -10.07 -2.81
C ASP A 254 13.89 -9.15 -2.83
N GLU A 255 13.85 -8.00 -2.22
CA GLU A 255 14.88 -6.95 -2.29
C GLU A 255 15.62 -6.90 -3.64
N GLY A 256 15.54 -5.80 -4.34
CA GLY A 256 16.09 -5.66 -5.70
C GLY A 256 17.60 -5.86 -5.88
N ALA A 257 18.33 -5.97 -4.78
CA ALA A 257 19.75 -6.33 -4.80
C ALA A 257 20.00 -7.85 -4.77
N ASN A 258 19.00 -8.69 -5.05
CA ASN A 258 19.04 -10.15 -4.93
C ASN A 258 19.31 -10.68 -3.52
N GLN A 259 19.00 -9.90 -2.50
CA GLN A 259 19.12 -10.32 -1.12
C GLN A 259 17.74 -10.69 -0.59
N MET A 260 17.39 -11.95 -0.68
CA MET A 260 16.26 -12.49 0.06
C MET A 260 16.75 -12.88 1.45
N PHE A 261 16.11 -12.33 2.49
CA PHE A 261 16.38 -12.78 3.86
C PHE A 261 15.62 -14.08 4.13
N TYR A 262 16.18 -15.22 3.70
CA TYR A 262 15.55 -16.51 3.94
C TYR A 262 15.27 -16.80 5.42
N GLN A 263 16.04 -16.19 6.32
CA GLN A 263 15.86 -16.32 7.75
C GLN A 263 14.56 -15.71 8.27
N ASP A 264 14.04 -14.67 7.62
CA ASP A 264 12.76 -14.06 8.01
C ASP A 264 11.61 -15.04 7.78
N LEU A 265 11.64 -15.79 6.67
CA LEU A 265 10.67 -16.84 6.37
C LEU A 265 10.69 -17.97 7.41
N GLU A 266 11.87 -18.42 7.81
CA GLU A 266 12.04 -19.46 8.81
C GLU A 266 11.55 -19.00 10.19
N GLN A 267 11.94 -17.80 10.60
CA GLN A 267 11.59 -17.27 11.93
C GLN A 267 10.12 -16.84 12.04
N SER A 268 9.46 -16.58 10.93
CA SER A 268 8.03 -16.26 10.87
C SER A 268 7.14 -17.51 10.83
N GLY A 269 7.66 -18.70 11.19
CA GLY A 269 6.93 -19.97 11.11
C GLY A 269 5.61 -20.02 11.87
N ALA A 270 5.43 -19.19 12.92
CA ALA A 270 4.19 -19.05 13.66
C ALA A 270 3.06 -18.38 12.85
N TYR A 271 3.38 -17.56 11.86
CA TYR A 271 2.41 -16.85 11.05
C TYR A 271 1.97 -17.70 9.86
N THR A 272 0.66 -17.94 9.76
CA THR A 272 0.09 -18.86 8.76
C THR A 272 -0.24 -18.17 7.43
N LYS A 273 -0.50 -16.85 7.46
CA LYS A 273 -0.85 -16.06 6.28
C LYS A 273 0.39 -15.39 5.72
N LYS A 274 0.75 -15.74 4.49
CA LYS A 274 1.99 -15.28 3.85
C LYS A 274 1.70 -14.70 2.47
N GLY A 275 2.47 -13.68 2.10
CA GLY A 275 2.46 -13.06 0.78
C GLY A 275 3.88 -12.79 0.31
N ILE A 276 4.02 -12.45 -0.96
CA ILE A 276 5.30 -12.08 -1.58
C ILE A 276 5.11 -10.73 -2.26
N TYR A 277 6.03 -9.82 -2.00
CA TYR A 277 6.23 -8.58 -2.75
C TYR A 277 7.39 -8.80 -3.71
N TYR A 278 7.04 -9.00 -4.98
CA TYR A 278 7.98 -9.32 -6.03
C TYR A 278 8.19 -8.13 -6.97
N HIS A 279 9.42 -7.76 -7.22
CA HIS A 279 9.77 -6.73 -8.18
C HIS A 279 9.92 -7.35 -9.56
N ALA A 280 8.96 -7.07 -10.46
CA ALA A 280 9.01 -7.55 -11.84
C ALA A 280 10.10 -6.84 -12.65
N ALA A 281 10.45 -5.61 -12.27
CA ALA A 281 11.54 -4.84 -12.84
C ALA A 281 12.17 -3.95 -11.77
N PHE A 282 13.50 -3.89 -11.77
CA PHE A 282 14.28 -2.87 -11.07
C PHE A 282 14.95 -1.99 -12.12
N ILE A 283 14.69 -0.70 -12.07
CA ILE A 283 15.56 0.25 -12.74
C ILE A 283 16.68 0.53 -11.76
N ALA A 284 17.83 -0.07 -11.99
CA ALA A 284 19.04 0.30 -11.26
C ALA A 284 19.35 1.76 -11.62
N ALA A 285 19.27 2.65 -10.64
CA ALA A 285 19.69 4.03 -10.79
C ALA A 285 21.20 4.13 -10.82
#